data_541d36bb6452d5f485f769dd30ccca78
#
_entry.id   541d36bb6452d5f485f769dd30ccca78
#
_cell.length_a   1.000
_cell.length_b   1.000
_cell.length_c   1.000
_cell.angle_alpha   90.00
_cell.angle_beta   90.00
_cell.angle_gamma   90.00
#
_symmetry.space_group_name_H-M   'P 1'
#
loop_
_entity.id
_entity.type
_entity.pdbx_description
1 polymer ?
#
loop_
_entity_poly.entity_id
_entity_poly.type
_entity_poly.pdbx_seq_one_letter_code
_entity_poly.pdbx_strand_id
1 'polypeptide(L)'
;MLEEYYENNLWEDYVKLYESFWIDSEYQKILLNSLNNKIDIAKVIYGILEKDSHRWIEKIIPTLGNIRPIDCIDDEILSKRLKTMLTRMSR
;
A
#
# COMPACT_ATOMS: atom_id res chain seq x y z
N MET A 1 -0.05 16.20 8.06
CA MET A 1 0.21 14.76 7.96
C MET A 1 0.76 14.42 6.58
N LEU A 2 1.12 13.17 6.34
CA LEU A 2 1.75 12.75 5.08
C LEU A 2 0.89 12.96 3.84
N GLU A 3 -0.44 12.93 3.96
CA GLU A 3 -1.34 13.13 2.81
C GLU A 3 -1.14 14.48 2.11
N GLU A 4 -0.59 15.47 2.80
CA GLU A 4 -0.30 16.79 2.24
C GLU A 4 0.82 16.73 1.19
N TYR A 5 1.63 15.70 1.23
CA TYR A 5 2.76 15.52 0.32
C TYR A 5 2.45 14.56 -0.83
N TYR A 6 1.19 14.12 -0.95
CA TYR A 6 0.81 13.17 -1.99
C TYR A 6 0.89 13.81 -3.37
N GLU A 7 1.54 13.10 -4.31
CA GLU A 7 1.59 13.48 -5.71
C GLU A 7 1.20 12.28 -6.56
N ASN A 8 0.14 12.42 -7.36
CA ASN A 8 -0.40 11.31 -8.14
C ASN A 8 0.61 10.74 -9.15
N ASN A 9 1.33 11.61 -9.86
CA ASN A 9 2.31 11.15 -10.85
C ASN A 9 3.45 10.37 -10.19
N LEU A 10 3.90 10.83 -9.04
CA LEU A 10 4.94 10.16 -8.29
C LEU A 10 4.48 8.79 -7.82
N TRP A 11 3.24 8.71 -7.35
CA TRP A 11 2.67 7.44 -6.94
C TRP A 11 2.58 6.45 -8.10
N GLU A 12 2.08 6.91 -9.26
CA GLU A 12 1.97 6.06 -10.44
C GLU A 12 3.33 5.52 -10.89
N ASP A 13 4.36 6.37 -10.87
CA ASP A 13 5.72 5.94 -11.21
C ASP A 13 6.23 4.91 -10.21
N TYR A 14 5.91 5.09 -8.95
CA TYR A 14 6.32 4.17 -7.89
C TYR A 14 5.65 2.80 -8.05
N VAL A 15 4.37 2.78 -8.41
CA VAL A 15 3.63 1.53 -8.68
C VAL A 15 4.32 0.75 -9.80
N LYS A 16 4.77 1.44 -10.85
CA LYS A 16 5.44 0.79 -11.98
C LYS A 16 6.70 0.05 -11.58
N LEU A 17 7.39 0.50 -10.54
CA LEU A 17 8.60 -0.18 -10.06
C LEU A 17 8.30 -1.59 -9.56
N TYR A 18 7.08 -1.84 -9.12
CA TYR A 18 6.72 -3.11 -8.51
C TYR A 18 5.81 -3.98 -9.38
N GLU A 19 5.44 -3.53 -10.58
CA GLU A 19 4.53 -4.28 -11.45
C GLU A 19 5.08 -5.65 -11.82
N SER A 20 6.39 -5.76 -12.06
CA SER A 20 7.00 -7.03 -12.45
C SER A 20 6.96 -8.09 -11.36
N PHE A 21 6.76 -7.70 -10.12
CA PHE A 21 6.66 -8.64 -9.00
C PHE A 21 5.26 -9.21 -8.83
N TRP A 22 4.28 -8.64 -9.54
CA TRP A 22 2.89 -9.08 -9.43
C TRP A 22 2.61 -10.14 -10.48
N ILE A 23 2.36 -11.36 -10.05
CA ILE A 23 2.15 -12.50 -10.92
C ILE A 23 0.80 -13.20 -10.68
N ASP A 24 -0.11 -12.53 -10.00
CA ASP A 24 -1.43 -13.07 -9.64
C ASP A 24 -1.34 -14.41 -8.91
N SER A 25 -0.36 -14.56 -8.03
CA SER A 25 -0.25 -15.73 -7.17
C SER A 25 -1.44 -15.81 -6.21
N GLU A 26 -1.65 -16.98 -5.62
CA GLU A 26 -2.73 -17.15 -4.64
C GLU A 26 -2.60 -16.16 -3.49
N TYR A 27 -1.41 -15.99 -2.97
CA TYR A 27 -1.13 -15.03 -1.90
C TYR A 27 -1.51 -13.61 -2.30
N GLN A 28 -1.12 -13.21 -3.52
CA GLN A 28 -1.41 -11.87 -4.04
C GLN A 28 -2.89 -11.65 -4.25
N LYS A 29 -3.61 -12.65 -4.72
CA LYS A 29 -5.06 -12.55 -4.91
C LYS A 29 -5.78 -12.35 -3.58
N ILE A 30 -5.36 -13.05 -2.54
CA ILE A 30 -5.93 -12.89 -1.21
C ILE A 30 -5.62 -11.48 -0.68
N LEU A 31 -4.38 -11.02 -0.85
CA LEU A 31 -3.99 -9.67 -0.46
C LEU A 31 -4.83 -8.61 -1.17
N LEU A 32 -4.99 -8.76 -2.48
CA LEU A 32 -5.80 -7.83 -3.28
C LEU A 32 -7.24 -7.78 -2.78
N ASN A 33 -7.83 -8.94 -2.49
CA ASN A 33 -9.18 -9.00 -1.96
C ASN A 33 -9.29 -8.29 -0.60
N SER A 34 -8.32 -8.48 0.26
CA SER A 34 -8.26 -7.83 1.57
C SER A 34 -8.18 -6.30 1.47
N LEU A 35 -7.62 -5.81 0.37
CA LEU A 35 -7.47 -4.39 0.10
C LEU A 35 -8.57 -3.84 -0.83
N ASN A 36 -9.71 -4.48 -0.86
CA ASN A 36 -10.88 -4.08 -1.67
C ASN A 36 -10.54 -3.86 -3.13
N ASN A 37 -9.70 -4.72 -3.68
CA ASN A 37 -9.27 -4.69 -5.08
C ASN A 37 -8.53 -3.41 -5.49
N LYS A 38 -7.90 -2.73 -4.53
CA LYS A 38 -7.02 -1.59 -4.81
C LYS A 38 -5.68 -2.14 -5.32
N ILE A 39 -5.61 -2.42 -6.60
CA ILE A 39 -4.47 -3.12 -7.21
C ILE A 39 -3.17 -2.34 -7.10
N ASP A 40 -3.22 -1.02 -7.21
CA ASP A 40 -2.04 -0.17 -7.10
C ASP A 40 -1.40 -0.28 -5.71
N ILE A 41 -2.22 -0.19 -4.67
CA ILE A 41 -1.75 -0.31 -3.29
C ILE A 41 -1.23 -1.73 -3.03
N ALA A 42 -1.95 -2.75 -3.51
CA ALA A 42 -1.55 -4.14 -3.33
C ALA A 42 -0.18 -4.42 -3.98
N LYS A 43 0.04 -3.92 -5.19
CA LYS A 43 1.31 -4.11 -5.89
C LYS A 43 2.48 -3.51 -5.11
N VAL A 44 2.32 -2.31 -4.60
CA VAL A 44 3.38 -1.63 -3.86
C VAL A 44 3.65 -2.33 -2.53
N ILE A 45 2.60 -2.66 -1.79
CA ILE A 45 2.76 -3.35 -0.49
C ILE A 45 3.48 -4.68 -0.69
N TYR A 46 3.02 -5.47 -1.66
CA TYR A 46 3.67 -6.76 -1.92
C TYR A 46 5.12 -6.58 -2.41
N GLY A 47 5.35 -5.59 -3.26
CA GLY A 47 6.69 -5.33 -3.76
C GLY A 47 7.68 -4.98 -2.65
N ILE A 48 7.23 -4.29 -1.62
CA ILE A 48 8.08 -3.90 -0.49
C ILE A 48 8.20 -5.03 0.55
N LEU A 49 7.08 -5.66 0.89
CA LEU A 49 6.97 -6.53 2.06
C LEU A 49 6.82 -8.01 1.75
N GLU A 50 6.52 -8.35 0.51
CA GLU A 50 6.38 -9.73 0.05
C GLU A 50 5.49 -10.55 1.00
N LYS A 51 6.02 -11.60 1.60
CA LYS A 51 5.23 -12.51 2.45
C LYS A 51 4.79 -11.90 3.77
N ASP A 52 5.31 -10.75 4.14
CA ASP A 52 4.91 -10.05 5.36
C ASP A 52 3.71 -9.12 5.14
N SER A 53 3.22 -8.99 3.89
CA SER A 53 2.18 -8.06 3.52
C SER A 53 0.89 -8.24 4.32
N HIS A 54 0.39 -9.48 4.45
CA HIS A 54 -0.86 -9.75 5.16
C HIS A 54 -0.80 -9.34 6.62
N ARG A 55 0.32 -9.60 7.26
CA ARG A 55 0.50 -9.23 8.67
C ARG A 55 0.62 -7.72 8.82
N TRP A 56 1.34 -7.08 7.89
CA TRP A 56 1.59 -5.65 7.95
C TRP A 56 0.32 -4.82 7.78
N ILE A 57 -0.57 -5.19 6.87
CA ILE A 57 -1.79 -4.40 6.62
C ILE A 57 -2.74 -4.37 7.82
N GLU A 58 -2.58 -5.30 8.76
CA GLU A 58 -3.40 -5.37 9.97
C GLU A 58 -2.73 -4.75 11.19
N LYS A 59 -1.50 -4.25 11.05
CA LYS A 59 -0.78 -3.60 12.15
C LYS A 59 -1.22 -2.16 12.32
N ILE A 60 -1.31 -1.73 13.59
CA ILE A 60 -1.50 -0.32 13.90
C ILE A 60 -0.18 0.40 13.67
N ILE A 61 -0.17 1.38 12.77
CA ILE A 61 1.04 2.09 12.36
C ILE A 61 1.00 3.52 12.90
N PRO A 62 1.90 3.89 13.82
CA PRO A 62 1.91 5.24 14.40
C PRO A 62 2.03 6.35 13.35
N THR A 63 2.84 6.15 12.33
CA THR A 63 3.05 7.13 11.25
C THR A 63 1.76 7.43 10.47
N LEU A 64 0.82 6.49 10.45
CA LEU A 64 -0.49 6.68 9.80
C LEU A 64 -1.51 7.35 10.71
N GLY A 65 -1.16 7.64 11.97
CA GLY A 65 -2.08 8.17 12.95
C GLY A 65 -2.69 7.07 13.82
N ASN A 66 -1.92 6.03 14.09
CA ASN A 66 -2.31 4.89 14.91
C ASN A 66 -3.51 4.12 14.34
N ILE A 67 -3.52 3.94 13.01
CA ILE A 67 -4.51 3.13 12.31
C ILE A 67 -3.82 2.07 11.46
N ARG A 68 -4.58 1.05 11.09
CA ARG A 68 -4.05 -0.03 10.25
C ARG A 68 -4.08 0.37 8.78
N PRO A 69 -3.11 -0.07 7.98
CA PRO A 69 -3.16 0.18 6.52
C PRO A 69 -4.46 -0.26 5.88
N ILE A 70 -5.01 -1.41 6.29
CA ILE A 70 -6.26 -1.93 5.74
C ILE A 70 -7.45 -0.98 5.99
N ASP A 71 -7.38 -0.14 7.01
CA ASP A 71 -8.44 0.81 7.32
C ASP A 71 -8.27 2.16 6.60
N CYS A 72 -7.21 2.30 5.82
CA CYS A 72 -6.93 3.54 5.09
C CYS A 72 -7.41 3.54 3.64
N ILE A 73 -7.64 2.37 3.07
CA ILE A 73 -7.75 2.21 1.61
C ILE A 73 -9.01 2.78 0.99
N ASP A 74 -10.09 2.89 1.75
CA ASP A 74 -11.37 3.39 1.23
C ASP A 74 -11.64 4.86 1.55
N ASP A 75 -10.76 5.51 2.30
CA ASP A 75 -10.87 6.92 2.64
C ASP A 75 -9.91 7.72 1.76
N GLU A 76 -10.40 8.79 1.14
CA GLU A 76 -9.59 9.58 0.21
C GLU A 76 -8.34 10.17 0.88
N ILE A 77 -8.50 10.75 2.05
CA ILE A 77 -7.38 11.39 2.76
C ILE A 77 -6.43 10.33 3.32
N LEU A 78 -6.98 9.30 3.95
CA LEU A 78 -6.18 8.25 4.55
C LEU A 78 -5.43 7.42 3.50
N SER A 79 -6.05 7.20 2.34
CA SER A 79 -5.35 6.47 1.27
C SER A 79 -4.16 7.27 0.73
N LYS A 80 -4.28 8.58 0.63
CA LYS A 80 -3.17 9.45 0.24
C LYS A 80 -2.05 9.42 1.28
N ARG A 81 -2.41 9.39 2.56
CA ARG A 81 -1.44 9.26 3.64
C ARG A 81 -0.68 7.94 3.54
N LEU A 82 -1.40 6.85 3.33
CA LEU A 82 -0.79 5.53 3.16
C LEU A 82 0.13 5.49 1.94
N LYS A 83 -0.33 5.99 0.81
CA LYS A 83 0.47 6.01 -0.43
C LYS A 83 1.75 6.81 -0.24
N THR A 84 1.67 7.98 0.40
CA THR A 84 2.84 8.80 0.67
C THR A 84 3.82 8.07 1.58
N MET A 85 3.33 7.40 2.60
CA MET A 85 4.18 6.62 3.49
C MET A 85 4.89 5.50 2.73
N LEU A 86 4.15 4.78 1.86
CA LEU A 86 4.73 3.70 1.07
C LEU A 86 5.85 4.19 0.16
N THR A 87 5.70 5.37 -0.44
CA THR A 87 6.75 5.91 -1.31
C THR A 87 8.03 6.28 -0.54
N ARG A 88 7.94 6.39 0.77
CA ARG A 88 9.10 6.71 1.64
C ARG A 88 9.71 5.47 2.29
N MET A 89 9.07 4.32 2.16
CA MET A 89 9.62 3.06 2.65
C MET A 89 10.65 2.54 1.66
N SER A 90 11.72 1.96 2.19
CA SER A 90 12.73 1.31 1.34
C SER A 90 12.77 -0.18 1.65
N ARG A 91 13.15 -0.94 0.62
CA ARG A 91 13.33 -2.39 0.74
C ARG A 91 14.65 -2.69 1.41
#